data_94571ced9f3cdb48d51260bbca42da21
#
_entry.id   94571ced9f3cdb48d51260bbca42da21
#
_cell.length_a   1.000
_cell.length_b   1.000
_cell.length_c   1.000
_cell.angle_alpha   90.00
_cell.angle_beta   90.00
_cell.angle_gamma   90.00
#
_symmetry.space_group_name_H-M   'P 1'
#
loop_
_entity.id
_entity.type
_entity.pdbx_description
1 polymer ?
#
loop_
_entity_poly.entity_id
_entity_poly.type
_entity_poly.pdbx_seq_one_letter_code
_entity_poly.pdbx_strand_id
1 'polypeptide(L)'
;TCGGSPLDPRALRIGFLPQNYGLLAWKTVRENILLAAEIKGIRRDEDAERLDALVDELGLKDLLTRYPHELSGGQQQRVGLARVFFLAPDLLLMDEPFSALDAITREAMQEVFLSLRRKYAVTTLLVTHYVEEALMLADRIAIMCGKPGRIVEEIDNAFVGDTARRGSPAFSAMGQTLREKIAGEGA
;
A
#
# COMPACT_ATOMS: atom_id res chain seq x y z
N THR A 1 15.09 8.13 10.23
CA THR A 1 15.75 7.32 11.24
C THR A 1 14.84 6.18 11.65
N CYS A 2 15.39 5.03 12.00
CA CYS A 2 14.66 3.91 12.59
C CYS A 2 15.13 3.78 14.05
N GLY A 3 14.20 3.96 15.02
CA GLY A 3 14.56 3.94 16.43
C GLY A 3 15.61 4.98 16.84
N GLY A 4 15.66 6.14 16.16
CA GLY A 4 16.63 7.21 16.44
C GLY A 4 17.99 7.07 15.74
N SER A 5 18.29 5.92 15.13
CA SER A 5 19.53 5.69 14.36
C SER A 5 19.35 6.00 12.88
N PRO A 6 20.41 6.38 12.13
CA PRO A 6 20.35 6.50 10.68
C PRO A 6 19.84 5.21 10.04
N LEU A 7 18.96 5.36 9.04
CA LEU A 7 18.37 4.23 8.34
C LEU A 7 19.40 3.61 7.41
N ASP A 8 19.75 2.34 7.62
CA ASP A 8 20.54 1.57 6.66
C ASP A 8 19.59 0.75 5.76
N PRO A 9 19.39 1.12 4.48
CA PRO A 9 18.51 0.40 3.58
C PRO A 9 18.91 -1.06 3.35
N ARG A 10 20.17 -1.42 3.59
CA ARG A 10 20.69 -2.79 3.40
C ARG A 10 20.27 -3.72 4.54
N ALA A 11 20.06 -3.15 5.74
CA ALA A 11 19.63 -3.88 6.93
C ALA A 11 18.11 -4.11 6.96
N LEU A 12 17.33 -3.42 6.09
CA LEU A 12 15.88 -3.48 6.06
C LEU A 12 15.37 -4.31 4.89
N ARG A 13 14.29 -5.02 5.15
CA ARG A 13 13.45 -5.60 4.09
C ARG A 13 12.47 -4.53 3.63
N ILE A 14 12.76 -3.91 2.51
CA ILE A 14 11.91 -2.87 1.94
C ILE A 14 11.02 -3.52 0.87
N GLY A 15 9.70 -3.46 1.07
CA GLY A 15 8.71 -3.76 0.04
C GLY A 15 8.39 -2.51 -0.75
N PHE A 16 8.22 -2.64 -2.06
CA PHE A 16 7.80 -1.54 -2.93
C PHE A 16 6.64 -1.97 -3.82
N LEU A 17 5.55 -1.22 -3.75
CA LEU A 17 4.38 -1.37 -4.61
C LEU A 17 4.27 -0.13 -5.50
N PRO A 18 4.69 -0.19 -6.77
CA PRO A 18 4.54 0.90 -7.72
C PRO A 18 3.10 1.03 -8.22
N GLN A 19 2.77 2.14 -8.86
CA GLN A 19 1.45 2.47 -9.40
C GLN A 19 0.87 1.40 -10.35
N ASN A 20 1.72 0.74 -11.14
CA ASN A 20 1.34 -0.34 -12.07
C ASN A 20 1.50 -1.73 -11.48
N TYR A 21 1.59 -1.84 -10.14
CA TYR A 21 1.81 -3.07 -9.37
C TYR A 21 3.13 -3.81 -9.65
N GLY A 22 3.87 -3.48 -10.72
CA GLY A 22 5.17 -4.05 -11.08
C GLY A 22 5.16 -5.58 -11.29
N LEU A 23 4.05 -6.15 -11.74
CA LEU A 23 3.95 -7.57 -12.01
C LEU A 23 4.73 -7.95 -13.28
N LEU A 24 5.45 -9.06 -13.22
CA LEU A 24 6.15 -9.61 -14.39
C LEU A 24 5.15 -10.38 -15.26
N ALA A 25 4.92 -9.89 -16.47
CA ALA A 25 3.88 -10.40 -17.38
C ALA A 25 4.10 -11.86 -17.80
N TRP A 26 5.36 -12.34 -17.78
CA TRP A 26 5.74 -13.71 -18.15
C TRP A 26 5.81 -14.69 -16.98
N LYS A 27 5.48 -14.23 -15.78
CA LYS A 27 5.38 -15.05 -14.57
C LYS A 27 3.92 -15.21 -14.15
N THR A 28 3.58 -16.38 -13.63
CA THR A 28 2.28 -16.64 -13.02
C THR A 28 2.06 -15.81 -11.78
N VAL A 29 0.84 -15.76 -11.27
CA VAL A 29 0.49 -15.14 -9.98
C VAL A 29 1.38 -15.67 -8.86
N ARG A 30 1.49 -17.00 -8.73
CA ARG A 30 2.33 -17.64 -7.71
C ARG A 30 3.78 -17.20 -7.80
N GLU A 31 4.36 -17.22 -8.99
CA GLU A 31 5.76 -16.81 -9.22
C GLU A 31 5.98 -15.32 -8.97
N ASN A 32 4.99 -14.46 -9.26
CA ASN A 32 5.04 -13.05 -8.93
C ASN A 32 5.04 -12.81 -7.42
N ILE A 33 4.25 -13.54 -6.65
CA ILE A 33 4.21 -13.43 -5.18
C ILE A 33 5.56 -13.83 -4.58
N LEU A 34 6.14 -14.94 -5.03
CA LEU A 34 7.38 -15.50 -4.48
C LEU A 34 8.65 -14.72 -4.89
N LEU A 35 8.57 -13.95 -5.98
CA LEU A 35 9.73 -13.31 -6.63
C LEU A 35 10.62 -12.51 -5.67
N ALA A 36 10.03 -11.70 -4.79
CA ALA A 36 10.81 -10.83 -3.91
C ALA A 36 11.60 -11.62 -2.86
N ALA A 37 11.04 -12.73 -2.37
CA ALA A 37 11.70 -13.64 -1.45
C ALA A 37 12.81 -14.45 -2.15
N GLU A 38 12.55 -14.91 -3.37
CA GLU A 38 13.55 -15.61 -4.21
C GLU A 38 14.78 -14.74 -4.45
N ILE A 39 14.59 -13.46 -4.86
CA ILE A 39 15.69 -12.52 -5.13
C ILE A 39 16.52 -12.25 -3.86
N LYS A 40 15.88 -12.19 -2.70
CA LYS A 40 16.58 -11.98 -1.42
C LYS A 40 17.16 -13.26 -0.82
N GLY A 41 16.99 -14.41 -1.47
CA GLY A 41 17.47 -15.72 -0.97
C GLY A 41 16.78 -16.15 0.32
N ILE A 42 15.59 -15.60 0.60
CA ILE A 42 14.80 -15.95 1.77
C ILE A 42 14.11 -17.29 1.45
N ARG A 43 14.65 -18.37 1.98
CA ARG A 43 14.02 -19.68 2.04
C ARG A 43 13.60 -19.93 3.47
N ARG A 44 12.30 -20.12 3.69
CA ARG A 44 11.75 -20.49 4.99
C ARG A 44 10.91 -21.73 4.82
N ASP A 45 11.01 -22.67 5.74
CA ASP A 45 10.10 -23.82 5.79
C ASP A 45 8.65 -23.35 6.02
N GLU A 46 8.48 -22.16 6.61
CA GLU A 46 7.20 -21.46 6.86
C GLU A 46 6.61 -20.76 5.62
N ASP A 47 7.33 -20.72 4.48
CA ASP A 47 6.90 -19.94 3.30
C ASP A 47 5.63 -20.51 2.65
N ALA A 48 5.41 -21.82 2.76
CA ALA A 48 4.19 -22.44 2.24
C ALA A 48 2.95 -22.02 3.02
N GLU A 49 2.99 -22.09 4.36
CA GLU A 49 1.87 -21.66 5.21
C GLU A 49 1.57 -20.17 5.06
N ARG A 50 2.62 -19.34 4.96
CA ARG A 50 2.48 -17.91 4.75
C ARG A 50 1.88 -17.58 3.39
N LEU A 51 2.31 -18.28 2.35
CA LEU A 51 1.75 -18.15 1.00
C LEU A 51 0.26 -18.47 1.01
N ASP A 52 -0.10 -19.63 1.57
CA ASP A 52 -1.48 -20.09 1.63
C ASP A 52 -2.36 -19.10 2.41
N ALA A 53 -1.90 -18.62 3.54
CA ALA A 53 -2.62 -17.62 4.34
C ALA A 53 -2.85 -16.29 3.57
N LEU A 54 -1.86 -15.79 2.85
CA LEU A 54 -2.00 -14.56 2.04
C LEU A 54 -2.89 -14.79 0.81
N VAL A 55 -2.76 -15.94 0.17
CA VAL A 55 -3.56 -16.32 -0.99
C VAL A 55 -5.03 -16.44 -0.63
N ASP A 56 -5.35 -17.06 0.51
CA ASP A 56 -6.72 -17.18 1.01
C ASP A 56 -7.30 -15.80 1.40
N GLU A 57 -6.54 -15.00 2.16
CA GLU A 57 -6.96 -13.66 2.61
C GLU A 57 -7.23 -12.70 1.44
N LEU A 58 -6.44 -12.80 0.38
CA LEU A 58 -6.56 -11.96 -0.82
C LEU A 58 -7.46 -12.57 -1.90
N GLY A 59 -8.03 -13.77 -1.68
CA GLY A 59 -8.90 -14.45 -2.64
C GLY A 59 -8.20 -14.77 -3.96
N LEU A 60 -6.95 -15.26 -3.90
CA LEU A 60 -6.10 -15.54 -5.07
C LEU A 60 -5.98 -17.03 -5.38
N LYS A 61 -6.61 -17.92 -4.61
CA LYS A 61 -6.42 -19.38 -4.68
C LYS A 61 -6.58 -19.93 -6.09
N ASP A 62 -7.68 -19.57 -6.76
CA ASP A 62 -8.01 -20.05 -8.10
C ASP A 62 -7.26 -19.32 -9.22
N LEU A 63 -6.40 -18.35 -8.86
CA LEU A 63 -5.68 -17.51 -9.79
C LEU A 63 -4.18 -17.82 -9.85
N LEU A 64 -3.65 -18.69 -8.99
CA LEU A 64 -2.21 -18.91 -8.80
C LEU A 64 -1.45 -19.30 -10.07
N THR A 65 -2.11 -20.00 -10.99
CA THR A 65 -1.52 -20.46 -12.27
C THR A 65 -1.74 -19.48 -13.42
N ARG A 66 -2.54 -18.42 -13.21
CA ARG A 66 -2.81 -17.41 -14.24
C ARG A 66 -1.67 -16.42 -14.39
N TYR A 67 -1.64 -15.76 -15.53
CA TYR A 67 -0.72 -14.67 -15.84
C TYR A 67 -1.37 -13.30 -15.60
N PRO A 68 -0.58 -12.23 -15.37
CA PRO A 68 -1.13 -10.89 -15.09
C PRO A 68 -2.13 -10.38 -16.12
N HIS A 69 -1.95 -10.68 -17.40
CA HIS A 69 -2.85 -10.23 -18.48
C HIS A 69 -4.24 -10.91 -18.45
N GLU A 70 -4.40 -12.00 -17.68
CA GLU A 70 -5.67 -12.71 -17.49
C GLU A 70 -6.46 -12.20 -16.28
N LEU A 71 -5.93 -11.19 -15.57
CA LEU A 71 -6.46 -10.67 -14.32
C LEU A 71 -7.11 -9.30 -14.52
N SER A 72 -8.18 -9.02 -13.77
CA SER A 72 -8.69 -7.66 -13.61
C SER A 72 -7.68 -6.78 -12.85
N GLY A 73 -7.82 -5.43 -12.96
CA GLY A 73 -6.95 -4.49 -12.24
C GLY A 73 -6.93 -4.72 -10.73
N GLY A 74 -8.10 -4.96 -10.12
CA GLY A 74 -8.19 -5.29 -8.69
C GLY A 74 -7.52 -6.61 -8.32
N GLN A 75 -7.59 -7.63 -9.20
CA GLN A 75 -6.87 -8.89 -9.00
C GLN A 75 -5.35 -8.69 -9.12
N GLN A 76 -4.88 -7.93 -10.11
CA GLN A 76 -3.46 -7.59 -10.24
C GLN A 76 -2.93 -6.85 -9.01
N GLN A 77 -3.70 -5.93 -8.46
CA GLN A 77 -3.36 -5.23 -7.23
C GLN A 77 -3.25 -6.17 -6.03
N ARG A 78 -4.20 -7.10 -5.86
CA ARG A 78 -4.13 -8.14 -4.81
C ARG A 78 -2.87 -8.98 -4.93
N VAL A 79 -2.46 -9.33 -6.14
CA VAL A 79 -1.18 -10.02 -6.39
C VAL A 79 0.01 -9.15 -5.99
N GLY A 80 -0.01 -7.85 -6.31
CA GLY A 80 1.02 -6.90 -5.89
C GLY A 80 1.11 -6.80 -4.36
N LEU A 81 -0.03 -6.70 -3.67
CA LEU A 81 -0.09 -6.72 -2.21
C LEU A 81 0.42 -8.06 -1.64
N ALA A 82 -0.01 -9.20 -2.19
CA ALA A 82 0.49 -10.51 -1.77
C ALA A 82 2.01 -10.59 -1.84
N ARG A 83 2.61 -10.13 -2.94
CA ARG A 83 4.06 -10.13 -3.14
C ARG A 83 4.80 -9.30 -2.08
N VAL A 84 4.33 -8.09 -1.79
CA VAL A 84 5.02 -7.22 -0.83
C VAL A 84 4.82 -7.70 0.60
N PHE A 85 3.64 -8.19 0.96
CA PHE A 85 3.39 -8.75 2.29
C PHE A 85 4.05 -10.11 2.48
N PHE A 86 4.20 -10.93 1.43
CA PHE A 86 4.94 -12.19 1.49
C PHE A 86 6.40 -12.00 1.88
N LEU A 87 7.03 -10.91 1.42
CA LEU A 87 8.40 -10.54 1.80
C LEU A 87 8.56 -10.28 3.31
N ALA A 88 7.46 -10.06 4.07
CA ALA A 88 7.47 -9.60 5.46
C ALA A 88 8.33 -8.33 5.62
N PRO A 89 7.98 -7.22 4.98
CA PRO A 89 8.83 -6.04 4.95
C PRO A 89 8.85 -5.34 6.31
N ASP A 90 10.01 -4.74 6.65
CA ASP A 90 10.14 -3.82 7.78
C ASP A 90 9.59 -2.43 7.41
N LEU A 91 9.67 -2.08 6.12
CA LEU A 91 9.13 -0.85 5.54
C LEU A 91 8.46 -1.16 4.20
N LEU A 92 7.21 -0.72 4.03
CA LEU A 92 6.47 -0.77 2.78
C LEU A 92 6.37 0.62 2.17
N LEU A 93 6.84 0.76 0.94
CA LEU A 93 6.69 1.96 0.12
C LEU A 93 5.61 1.72 -0.92
N MET A 94 4.65 2.65 -1.04
CA MET A 94 3.55 2.55 -2.00
C MET A 94 3.44 3.87 -2.77
N ASP A 95 3.43 3.77 -4.09
CA ASP A 95 3.32 4.92 -4.98
C ASP A 95 2.00 4.84 -5.74
N GLU A 96 1.05 5.71 -5.36
CA GLU A 96 -0.31 5.78 -5.91
C GLU A 96 -1.00 4.40 -6.09
N PRO A 97 -0.99 3.54 -5.07
CA PRO A 97 -1.31 2.11 -5.25
C PRO A 97 -2.75 1.82 -5.69
N PHE A 98 -3.67 2.78 -5.50
CA PHE A 98 -5.09 2.59 -5.81
C PHE A 98 -5.60 3.50 -6.94
N SER A 99 -4.72 4.26 -7.60
CA SER A 99 -5.11 5.28 -8.59
C SER A 99 -5.77 4.69 -9.85
N ALA A 100 -5.37 3.47 -10.25
CA ALA A 100 -5.86 2.80 -11.45
C ALA A 100 -7.23 2.09 -11.27
N LEU A 101 -7.81 2.12 -10.06
CA LEU A 101 -9.06 1.43 -9.76
C LEU A 101 -10.28 2.36 -9.84
N ASP A 102 -11.43 1.79 -10.21
CA ASP A 102 -12.72 2.43 -10.02
C ASP A 102 -13.03 2.65 -8.52
N ALA A 103 -13.99 3.52 -8.20
CA ALA A 103 -14.26 3.94 -6.83
C ALA A 103 -14.62 2.78 -5.90
N ILE A 104 -15.47 1.84 -6.35
CA ILE A 104 -15.96 0.72 -5.53
C ILE A 104 -14.81 -0.26 -5.24
N THR A 105 -14.08 -0.64 -6.29
CA THR A 105 -12.92 -1.53 -6.16
C THR A 105 -11.83 -0.91 -5.29
N ARG A 106 -11.59 0.41 -5.42
CA ARG A 106 -10.63 1.16 -4.61
C ARG A 106 -10.95 1.08 -3.13
N GLU A 107 -12.20 1.34 -2.74
CA GLU A 107 -12.63 1.25 -1.35
C GLU A 107 -12.43 -0.15 -0.77
N ALA A 108 -12.87 -1.18 -1.49
CA ALA A 108 -12.69 -2.56 -1.08
C ALA A 108 -11.19 -2.91 -0.91
N MET A 109 -10.33 -2.42 -1.80
CA MET A 109 -8.89 -2.68 -1.71
C MET A 109 -8.21 -1.92 -0.58
N GLN A 110 -8.67 -0.72 -0.24
CA GLN A 110 -8.21 0.03 0.93
C GLN A 110 -8.54 -0.72 2.24
N GLU A 111 -9.72 -1.32 2.34
CA GLU A 111 -10.10 -2.14 3.50
C GLU A 111 -9.22 -3.39 3.63
N VAL A 112 -8.97 -4.08 2.51
CA VAL A 112 -8.05 -5.22 2.45
C VAL A 112 -6.64 -4.80 2.91
N PHE A 113 -6.13 -3.69 2.40
CA PHE A 113 -4.82 -3.17 2.81
C PHE A 113 -4.77 -2.83 4.31
N LEU A 114 -5.80 -2.18 4.86
CA LEU A 114 -5.89 -1.89 6.29
C LEU A 114 -5.88 -3.15 7.16
N SER A 115 -6.58 -4.21 6.72
CA SER A 115 -6.57 -5.51 7.39
C SER A 115 -5.16 -6.10 7.42
N LEU A 116 -4.50 -6.18 6.26
CA LEU A 116 -3.14 -6.68 6.14
C LEU A 116 -2.15 -5.86 6.98
N ARG A 117 -2.22 -4.53 6.91
CA ARG A 117 -1.35 -3.63 7.67
C ARG A 117 -1.47 -3.85 9.18
N ARG A 118 -2.70 -4.01 9.69
CA ARG A 118 -2.94 -4.31 11.11
C ARG A 118 -2.39 -5.67 11.50
N LYS A 119 -2.69 -6.70 10.71
CA LYS A 119 -2.29 -8.09 10.96
C LYS A 119 -0.76 -8.26 10.98
N TYR A 120 -0.07 -7.63 10.04
CA TYR A 120 1.38 -7.77 9.86
C TYR A 120 2.19 -6.64 10.51
N ALA A 121 1.53 -5.64 11.11
CA ALA A 121 2.14 -4.49 11.81
C ALA A 121 3.26 -3.79 11.00
N VAL A 122 3.05 -3.62 9.68
CA VAL A 122 4.04 -3.08 8.75
C VAL A 122 4.04 -1.55 8.77
N THR A 123 5.22 -0.94 8.96
CA THR A 123 5.40 0.50 8.76
C THR A 123 5.26 0.81 7.26
N THR A 124 4.37 1.74 6.92
CA THR A 124 4.07 2.06 5.51
C THR A 124 4.24 3.55 5.23
N LEU A 125 4.92 3.86 4.13
CA LEU A 125 4.94 5.18 3.50
C LEU A 125 4.13 5.10 2.21
N LEU A 126 3.01 5.82 2.17
CA LEU A 126 2.10 5.90 1.04
C LEU A 126 2.19 7.27 0.39
N VAL A 127 2.41 7.32 -0.92
CA VAL A 127 2.28 8.53 -1.73
C VAL A 127 0.96 8.46 -2.49
N THR A 128 0.15 9.50 -2.38
CA THR A 128 -1.13 9.63 -3.08
C THR A 128 -1.49 11.09 -3.34
N HIS A 129 -2.26 11.33 -4.37
CA HIS A 129 -2.89 12.63 -4.63
C HIS A 129 -4.38 12.66 -4.23
N TYR A 130 -4.91 11.55 -3.71
CA TYR A 130 -6.28 11.45 -3.21
C TYR A 130 -6.33 11.75 -1.71
N VAL A 131 -6.91 12.88 -1.35
CA VAL A 131 -7.02 13.33 0.06
C VAL A 131 -7.79 12.34 0.92
N GLU A 132 -8.89 11.78 0.40
CA GLU A 132 -9.71 10.79 1.09
C GLU A 132 -8.94 9.50 1.39
N GLU A 133 -8.04 9.11 0.48
CA GLU A 133 -7.17 7.95 0.67
C GLU A 133 -6.17 8.20 1.81
N ALA A 134 -5.53 9.37 1.83
CA ALA A 134 -4.64 9.75 2.91
C ALA A 134 -5.37 9.75 4.27
N LEU A 135 -6.59 10.30 4.34
CA LEU A 135 -7.41 10.29 5.55
C LEU A 135 -7.81 8.88 6.00
N MET A 136 -8.08 7.97 5.08
CA MET A 136 -8.48 6.60 5.43
C MET A 136 -7.32 5.73 5.85
N LEU A 137 -6.12 5.91 5.28
CA LEU A 137 -5.04 4.94 5.36
C LEU A 137 -3.88 5.36 6.26
N ALA A 138 -3.64 6.66 6.45
CA ALA A 138 -2.46 7.14 7.16
C ALA A 138 -2.75 7.55 8.61
N ASP A 139 -1.87 7.21 9.55
CA ASP A 139 -1.88 7.76 10.92
C ASP A 139 -1.40 9.22 10.93
N ARG A 140 -0.44 9.53 10.06
CA ARG A 140 0.12 10.87 9.87
C ARG A 140 0.13 11.22 8.38
N ILE A 141 -0.21 12.45 8.06
CA ILE A 141 -0.25 12.97 6.69
C ILE A 141 0.79 14.08 6.56
N ALA A 142 1.72 13.91 5.61
CA ALA A 142 2.69 14.93 5.24
C ALA A 142 2.26 15.58 3.92
N ILE A 143 2.05 16.89 3.92
CA ILE A 143 1.73 17.67 2.72
C ILE A 143 3.05 18.06 2.05
N MET A 144 3.21 17.70 0.79
CA MET A 144 4.37 18.04 -0.02
C MET A 144 3.96 19.00 -1.15
N CYS A 145 4.63 20.15 -1.24
CA CYS A 145 4.38 21.18 -2.25
C CYS A 145 5.67 21.76 -2.81
N GLY A 146 5.54 22.51 -3.91
CA GLY A 146 6.61 23.31 -4.51
C GLY A 146 7.55 22.55 -5.46
N LYS A 147 8.43 23.32 -6.10
CA LYS A 147 9.52 22.82 -6.97
C LYS A 147 10.81 23.56 -6.61
N PRO A 148 11.79 22.90 -5.96
CA PRO A 148 11.81 21.50 -5.55
C PRO A 148 10.77 21.18 -4.48
N GLY A 149 10.29 19.91 -4.47
CA GLY A 149 9.31 19.44 -3.50
C GLY A 149 9.82 19.51 -2.06
N ARG A 150 9.01 20.04 -1.15
CA ARG A 150 9.29 20.11 0.29
C ARG A 150 8.06 19.74 1.10
N ILE A 151 8.25 19.13 2.26
CA ILE A 151 7.18 18.93 3.22
C ILE A 151 6.89 20.28 3.87
N VAL A 152 5.65 20.74 3.72
CA VAL A 152 5.19 22.03 4.26
C VAL A 152 4.45 21.88 5.57
N GLU A 153 3.81 20.73 5.78
CA GLU A 153 3.07 20.47 7.01
C GLU A 153 2.99 18.95 7.28
N GLU A 154 2.93 18.58 8.57
CA GLU A 154 2.61 17.24 9.03
C GLU A 154 1.40 17.30 9.95
N ILE A 155 0.44 16.39 9.75
CA ILE A 155 -0.85 16.38 10.46
C ILE A 155 -1.09 14.99 11.04
N ASP A 156 -1.40 14.90 12.32
CA ASP A 156 -1.89 13.68 12.95
C ASP A 156 -3.34 13.43 12.53
N ASN A 157 -3.64 12.22 12.10
CA ASN A 157 -4.93 11.88 11.51
C ASN A 157 -5.78 11.02 12.44
N ALA A 158 -6.94 11.54 12.83
CA ALA A 158 -7.89 10.87 13.70
C ALA A 158 -8.90 9.95 12.96
N PHE A 159 -8.81 9.85 11.63
CA PHE A 159 -9.77 9.11 10.79
C PHE A 159 -9.25 7.76 10.31
N VAL A 160 -7.99 7.44 10.56
CA VAL A 160 -7.33 6.24 10.02
C VAL A 160 -8.11 4.97 10.32
N GLY A 161 -8.47 4.24 9.27
CA GLY A 161 -9.16 2.95 9.34
C GLY A 161 -10.58 2.97 9.90
N ASP A 162 -11.16 4.15 10.12
CA ASP A 162 -12.55 4.31 10.55
C ASP A 162 -13.49 4.44 9.34
N THR A 163 -13.85 3.30 8.77
CA THR A 163 -14.73 3.24 7.58
C THR A 163 -16.13 3.79 7.89
N ALA A 164 -16.58 3.76 9.14
CA ALA A 164 -17.88 4.32 9.54
C ALA A 164 -17.91 5.85 9.46
N ARG A 165 -16.75 6.51 9.56
CA ARG A 165 -16.65 7.96 9.41
C ARG A 165 -16.47 8.41 7.97
N ARG A 166 -16.22 7.50 7.03
CA ARG A 166 -16.14 7.83 5.61
C ARG A 166 -17.43 8.54 5.16
N GLY A 167 -17.30 9.75 4.60
CA GLY A 167 -18.46 10.57 4.22
C GLY A 167 -19.15 11.33 5.36
N SER A 168 -18.67 11.22 6.61
CA SER A 168 -19.18 12.07 7.70
C SER A 168 -18.87 13.56 7.46
N PRO A 169 -19.64 14.50 8.03
CA PRO A 169 -19.34 15.93 7.93
C PRO A 169 -17.93 16.29 8.40
N ALA A 170 -17.44 15.65 9.47
CA ALA A 170 -16.10 15.88 10.00
C ALA A 170 -15.00 15.39 9.03
N PHE A 171 -15.19 14.20 8.42
CA PHE A 171 -14.28 13.67 7.41
C PHE A 171 -14.23 14.59 6.17
N SER A 172 -15.40 15.02 5.69
CA SER A 172 -15.50 15.93 4.55
C SER A 172 -14.85 17.30 4.82
N ALA A 173 -15.07 17.86 6.02
CA ALA A 173 -14.46 19.12 6.43
C ALA A 173 -12.92 19.01 6.50
N MET A 174 -12.37 17.91 7.05
CA MET A 174 -10.94 17.68 7.08
C MET A 174 -10.37 17.53 5.67
N GLY A 175 -11.07 16.81 4.79
CA GLY A 175 -10.70 16.69 3.37
C GLY A 175 -10.66 18.03 2.67
N GLN A 176 -11.62 18.91 2.93
CA GLN A 176 -11.64 20.28 2.41
C GLN A 176 -10.45 21.10 2.91
N THR A 177 -10.17 21.05 4.21
CA THR A 177 -9.00 21.72 4.82
C THR A 177 -7.68 21.29 4.16
N LEU A 178 -7.49 19.98 3.94
CA LEU A 178 -6.28 19.48 3.28
C LEU A 178 -6.16 19.99 1.83
N ARG A 179 -7.26 20.01 1.06
CA ARG A 179 -7.24 20.56 -0.30
C ARG A 179 -6.89 22.04 -0.35
N GLU A 180 -7.45 22.83 0.57
CA GLU A 180 -7.17 24.27 0.68
C GLU A 180 -5.70 24.52 0.99
N LYS A 181 -5.11 23.74 1.91
CA LYS A 181 -3.67 23.82 2.23
C LYS A 181 -2.80 23.47 1.02
N ILE A 182 -3.12 22.37 0.31
CA ILE A 182 -2.38 21.98 -0.89
C ILE A 182 -2.47 23.07 -1.98
N ALA A 183 -3.64 23.68 -2.18
CA ALA A 183 -3.85 24.73 -3.17
C ALA A 183 -3.15 26.03 -2.80
N GLY A 184 -3.15 26.41 -1.51
CA GLY A 184 -2.53 27.66 -1.02
C GLY A 184 -0.99 27.64 -1.06
N GLU A 185 -0.37 26.49 -0.95
CA GLU A 185 1.10 26.33 -1.00
C GLU A 185 1.62 26.02 -2.43
N GLY A 186 0.71 25.78 -3.38
CA GLY A 186 1.05 25.49 -4.79
C GLY A 186 1.08 26.73 -5.70
N ALA A 187 0.75 27.89 -5.16
CA ALA A 187 0.80 29.20 -5.85
C ALA A 187 2.11 29.95 -5.50
#